data_5e27a02f086bcb0338a9d27665b0eb22
#
_entry.id   5e27a02f086bcb0338a9d27665b0eb22
#
_cell.length_a   1.000
_cell.length_b   1.000
_cell.length_c   1.000
_cell.angle_alpha   90.00
_cell.angle_beta   90.00
_cell.angle_gamma   90.00
#
_symmetry.space_group_name_H-M   'P 1'
#
loop_
_entity.id
_entity.type
_entity.pdbx_description
1 polymer ?
#
loop_
_entity_poly.entity_id
_entity_poly.type
_entity_poly.pdbx_seq_one_letter_code
_entity_poly.pdbx_strand_id
1 'polypeptide(L)'
;MAFITSNGLTESETSRTVHAGGMTVHYHDIGAGEPVLFLHSYGPGTTAWITFHKVVGALSQHFRCILMDLPNFSKTGPIVYREGVHAVQARTAVALLDALDIPRAHFVGNSQGGQSSMVAAITYPERVNRFVMGGSHIGTGGDRYLMANRPSEGSRATREALDNPTRENIRRYLRVHIDDEALVTDELVDYIHRAHTWSPAFDEARKQSVSVPHDYTPELAGIQAPVLLIHGRYDRMVAFEVSIAILNHIADSRVVLLNNCGHWPPFEKPAEYTAHVLTFLRGY
;
A
#
# COMPACT_ATOMS: atom_id res chain seq x y z
N MET A 1 17.68 -11.00 11.43
CA MET A 1 16.58 -10.99 12.45
C MET A 1 15.26 -11.04 11.72
N ALA A 2 14.20 -11.62 12.32
CA ALA A 2 12.88 -11.52 11.73
C ALA A 2 12.34 -10.09 11.92
N PHE A 3 11.66 -9.54 10.91
CA PHE A 3 10.92 -8.29 11.06
C PHE A 3 9.75 -8.55 12.02
N ILE A 4 9.80 -7.97 13.20
CA ILE A 4 8.79 -8.13 14.26
C ILE A 4 8.08 -6.81 14.53
N THR A 5 6.86 -6.89 15.01
CA THR A 5 6.08 -5.72 15.42
C THR A 5 6.61 -5.13 16.74
N SER A 6 6.20 -3.91 17.06
CA SER A 6 6.56 -3.26 18.33
C SER A 6 6.06 -4.01 19.59
N ASN A 7 5.05 -4.87 19.45
CA ASN A 7 4.53 -5.76 20.51
C ASN A 7 5.02 -7.21 20.40
N GLY A 8 6.07 -7.46 19.61
CA GLY A 8 6.79 -8.74 19.57
C GLY A 8 6.21 -9.81 18.65
N LEU A 9 5.14 -9.54 17.87
CA LEU A 9 4.56 -10.50 16.94
C LEU A 9 5.41 -10.68 15.69
N THR A 10 5.46 -11.91 15.20
CA THR A 10 6.15 -12.27 13.96
C THR A 10 5.19 -12.44 12.78
N GLU A 11 5.74 -12.39 11.58
CA GLU A 11 5.00 -12.63 10.33
C GLU A 11 4.26 -13.99 10.34
N SER A 12 4.92 -15.04 10.82
CA SER A 12 4.35 -16.40 10.81
C SER A 12 3.21 -16.61 11.80
N GLU A 13 3.25 -15.96 12.97
CA GLU A 13 2.21 -16.09 13.99
C GLU A 13 0.87 -15.51 13.56
N THR A 14 0.93 -14.45 12.76
CA THR A 14 -0.25 -13.67 12.33
C THR A 14 -0.76 -14.03 10.94
N SER A 15 0.02 -14.81 10.17
CA SER A 15 -0.25 -15.22 8.78
C SER A 15 -1.51 -16.08 8.69
N ARG A 16 -2.42 -15.73 7.78
CA ARG A 16 -3.69 -16.43 7.49
C ARG A 16 -3.91 -16.47 5.98
N THR A 17 -4.74 -17.40 5.54
CA THR A 17 -5.22 -17.47 4.15
C THR A 17 -6.70 -17.75 4.13
N VAL A 18 -7.39 -17.21 3.13
CA VAL A 18 -8.80 -17.47 2.86
C VAL A 18 -9.04 -17.49 1.35
N HIS A 19 -10.08 -18.20 0.90
CA HIS A 19 -10.52 -18.10 -0.49
C HIS A 19 -11.50 -16.94 -0.62
N ALA A 20 -11.12 -15.90 -1.36
CA ALA A 20 -11.94 -14.72 -1.57
C ALA A 20 -11.73 -14.17 -2.99
N GLY A 21 -12.76 -13.63 -3.61
CA GLY A 21 -12.68 -13.05 -4.95
C GLY A 21 -12.19 -14.01 -6.03
N GLY A 22 -12.41 -15.33 -5.86
CA GLY A 22 -12.01 -16.37 -6.81
C GLY A 22 -10.54 -16.78 -6.73
N MET A 23 -9.81 -16.39 -5.69
CA MET A 23 -8.40 -16.74 -5.49
C MET A 23 -8.08 -16.98 -4.00
N THR A 24 -6.90 -17.55 -3.73
CA THR A 24 -6.34 -17.55 -2.37
C THR A 24 -5.84 -16.14 -2.04
N VAL A 25 -6.33 -15.59 -0.94
CA VAL A 25 -5.88 -14.29 -0.39
C VAL A 25 -5.13 -14.55 0.91
N HIS A 26 -3.90 -14.09 0.97
CA HIS A 26 -3.08 -14.09 2.18
C HIS A 26 -3.24 -12.76 2.92
N TYR A 27 -3.32 -12.83 4.24
CA TYR A 27 -3.42 -11.67 5.11
C TYR A 27 -2.87 -11.96 6.50
N HIS A 28 -2.62 -10.90 7.26
CA HIS A 28 -2.36 -10.99 8.70
C HIS A 28 -3.55 -10.43 9.46
N ASP A 29 -3.89 -11.03 10.61
CA ASP A 29 -5.01 -10.61 11.46
C ASP A 29 -4.49 -10.39 12.89
N ILE A 30 -4.55 -9.15 13.36
CA ILE A 30 -3.87 -8.72 14.58
C ILE A 30 -4.76 -7.75 15.35
N GLY A 31 -4.93 -7.99 16.66
CA GLY A 31 -5.74 -7.14 17.53
C GLY A 31 -7.23 -7.46 17.47
N ALA A 32 -8.05 -6.55 17.99
CA ALA A 32 -9.50 -6.68 18.06
C ALA A 32 -10.17 -5.30 18.02
N GLY A 33 -11.47 -5.26 17.79
CA GLY A 33 -12.26 -4.03 17.73
C GLY A 33 -12.63 -3.61 16.31
N GLU A 34 -12.71 -2.31 16.05
CA GLU A 34 -13.09 -1.77 14.73
C GLU A 34 -12.05 -2.18 13.68
N PRO A 35 -12.49 -2.73 12.51
CA PRO A 35 -11.57 -3.28 11.53
C PRO A 35 -10.87 -2.18 10.72
N VAL A 36 -9.57 -2.38 10.50
CA VAL A 36 -8.72 -1.58 9.62
C VAL A 36 -8.04 -2.51 8.62
N LEU A 37 -8.29 -2.31 7.33
CA LEU A 37 -7.67 -3.04 6.25
C LEU A 37 -6.46 -2.28 5.70
N PHE A 38 -5.30 -2.93 5.70
CA PHE A 38 -4.03 -2.38 5.24
C PHE A 38 -3.68 -2.93 3.87
N LEU A 39 -3.36 -2.04 2.91
CA LEU A 39 -2.99 -2.36 1.54
C LEU A 39 -1.60 -1.79 1.22
N HIS A 40 -0.68 -2.66 0.84
CA HIS A 40 0.73 -2.32 0.68
C HIS A 40 1.10 -1.68 -0.67
N SER A 41 2.35 -1.22 -0.77
CA SER A 41 2.94 -0.62 -1.97
C SER A 41 3.19 -1.63 -3.10
N TYR A 42 3.37 -1.10 -4.32
CA TYR A 42 3.95 -1.84 -5.44
C TYR A 42 5.48 -1.86 -5.36
N GLY A 43 6.06 -2.98 -5.76
CA GLY A 43 7.52 -3.11 -5.90
C GLY A 43 7.96 -4.57 -5.81
N PRO A 44 9.23 -4.86 -6.17
CA PRO A 44 9.75 -6.22 -6.05
C PRO A 44 9.65 -6.70 -4.60
N GLY A 45 9.03 -7.86 -4.39
CA GLY A 45 8.96 -8.50 -3.07
C GLY A 45 8.26 -7.71 -1.95
N THR A 46 7.51 -6.66 -2.28
CA THR A 46 6.75 -5.90 -1.29
C THR A 46 5.59 -6.74 -0.76
N THR A 47 5.39 -6.74 0.55
CA THR A 47 4.30 -7.44 1.24
C THR A 47 3.59 -6.48 2.20
N ALA A 48 2.40 -6.85 2.65
CA ALA A 48 1.70 -6.09 3.68
C ALA A 48 2.48 -6.09 4.99
N TRP A 49 3.14 -7.21 5.32
CA TRP A 49 3.99 -7.31 6.51
C TRP A 49 5.14 -6.31 6.47
N ILE A 50 5.98 -6.34 5.43
CA ILE A 50 7.16 -5.46 5.39
C ILE A 50 6.77 -3.98 5.38
N THR A 51 5.63 -3.63 4.77
CA THR A 51 5.16 -2.26 4.72
C THR A 51 4.69 -1.75 6.08
N PHE A 52 3.99 -2.59 6.88
CA PHE A 52 3.27 -2.11 8.06
C PHE A 52 3.69 -2.72 9.41
N HIS A 53 4.64 -3.67 9.47
CA HIS A 53 5.03 -4.33 10.73
C HIS A 53 5.49 -3.34 11.81
N LYS A 54 6.09 -2.22 11.44
CA LYS A 54 6.55 -1.20 12.41
C LYS A 54 5.41 -0.40 13.06
N VAL A 55 4.23 -0.34 12.42
CA VAL A 55 3.08 0.46 12.89
C VAL A 55 1.96 -0.39 13.45
N VAL A 56 1.79 -1.61 12.95
CA VAL A 56 0.64 -2.44 13.30
C VAL A 56 0.62 -2.86 14.76
N GLY A 57 1.78 -3.05 15.40
CA GLY A 57 1.84 -3.41 16.82
C GLY A 57 1.20 -2.39 17.75
N ALA A 58 1.35 -1.10 17.45
CA ALA A 58 0.71 -0.02 18.21
C ALA A 58 -0.77 0.16 17.81
N LEU A 59 -1.08 0.10 16.52
CA LEU A 59 -2.45 0.25 16.02
C LEU A 59 -3.36 -0.90 16.48
N SER A 60 -2.84 -2.12 16.56
CA SER A 60 -3.59 -3.32 17.00
C SER A 60 -4.01 -3.31 18.48
N GLN A 61 -3.50 -2.38 19.27
CA GLN A 61 -4.01 -2.13 20.62
C GLN A 61 -5.37 -1.45 20.63
N HIS A 62 -5.81 -0.90 19.49
CA HIS A 62 -7.03 -0.12 19.36
C HIS A 62 -7.97 -0.60 18.28
N PHE A 63 -7.47 -1.40 17.33
CA PHE A 63 -8.18 -1.85 16.15
C PHE A 63 -7.90 -3.32 15.85
N ARG A 64 -8.82 -3.98 15.12
CA ARG A 64 -8.52 -5.22 14.42
C ARG A 64 -7.83 -4.88 13.11
N CYS A 65 -6.51 -5.09 13.04
CA CYS A 65 -5.69 -4.79 11.89
C CYS A 65 -5.58 -5.99 10.95
N ILE A 66 -6.08 -5.85 9.72
CA ILE A 66 -6.04 -6.86 8.67
C ILE A 66 -5.07 -6.37 7.59
N LEU A 67 -3.89 -7.00 7.47
CA LEU A 67 -2.88 -6.62 6.50
C LEU A 67 -2.97 -7.56 5.31
N MET A 68 -3.54 -7.13 4.21
CA MET A 68 -3.75 -7.95 3.01
C MET A 68 -2.56 -7.85 2.07
N ASP A 69 -2.03 -8.98 1.64
CA ASP A 69 -1.15 -9.02 0.47
C ASP A 69 -1.99 -8.84 -0.79
N LEU A 70 -1.61 -7.86 -1.60
CA LEU A 70 -2.31 -7.55 -2.85
C LEU A 70 -2.17 -8.72 -3.87
N PRO A 71 -3.13 -8.91 -4.79
CA PRO A 71 -3.01 -9.90 -5.84
C PRO A 71 -1.69 -9.80 -6.62
N ASN A 72 -1.07 -10.94 -6.87
CA ASN A 72 0.27 -11.12 -7.45
C ASN A 72 1.43 -10.69 -6.54
N PHE A 73 1.19 -10.59 -5.24
CA PHE A 73 2.23 -10.39 -4.23
C PHE A 73 2.19 -11.48 -3.18
N SER A 74 3.38 -11.83 -2.66
CA SER A 74 3.52 -12.82 -1.60
C SER A 74 2.76 -14.10 -1.88
N LYS A 75 1.68 -14.38 -1.17
CA LYS A 75 0.89 -15.63 -1.27
C LYS A 75 -0.53 -15.40 -1.79
N THR A 76 -0.84 -14.21 -2.32
CA THR A 76 -2.16 -13.87 -2.88
C THR A 76 -2.19 -14.01 -4.39
N GLY A 77 -3.04 -14.87 -4.90
CA GLY A 77 -3.16 -15.17 -6.34
C GLY A 77 -2.51 -16.50 -6.72
N PRO A 78 -1.91 -16.66 -7.93
CA PRO A 78 -1.71 -15.62 -8.97
C PRO A 78 -2.98 -15.29 -9.76
N ILE A 79 -2.99 -14.09 -10.37
CA ILE A 79 -4.06 -13.65 -11.29
C ILE A 79 -3.48 -12.87 -12.48
N VAL A 80 -4.07 -13.09 -13.67
CA VAL A 80 -3.75 -12.29 -14.86
C VAL A 80 -4.75 -11.13 -14.93
N TYR A 81 -4.27 -9.89 -14.78
CA TYR A 81 -5.12 -8.70 -14.91
C TYR A 81 -5.57 -8.51 -16.36
N ARG A 82 -6.87 -8.29 -16.56
CA ARG A 82 -7.52 -7.97 -17.84
C ARG A 82 -8.29 -6.64 -17.78
N GLU A 83 -8.22 -5.97 -16.66
CA GLU A 83 -8.87 -4.69 -16.33
C GLU A 83 -7.93 -3.84 -15.46
N GLY A 84 -8.38 -2.66 -15.04
CA GLY A 84 -7.58 -1.79 -14.17
C GLY A 84 -7.13 -2.49 -12.89
N VAL A 85 -5.83 -2.49 -12.61
CA VAL A 85 -5.24 -3.20 -11.48
C VAL A 85 -5.87 -2.80 -10.14
N HIS A 86 -6.16 -1.51 -9.96
CA HIS A 86 -6.76 -1.00 -8.73
C HIS A 86 -8.21 -1.42 -8.55
N ALA A 87 -8.97 -1.58 -9.65
CA ALA A 87 -10.33 -2.10 -9.59
C ALA A 87 -10.34 -3.58 -9.12
N VAL A 88 -9.41 -4.39 -9.63
CA VAL A 88 -9.24 -5.79 -9.17
C VAL A 88 -8.84 -5.84 -7.71
N GLN A 89 -7.88 -5.02 -7.30
CA GLN A 89 -7.39 -4.99 -5.91
C GLN A 89 -8.47 -4.50 -4.94
N ALA A 90 -9.23 -3.46 -5.30
CA ALA A 90 -10.36 -2.97 -4.49
C ALA A 90 -11.44 -4.05 -4.34
N ARG A 91 -11.82 -4.71 -5.44
CA ARG A 91 -12.77 -5.83 -5.40
C ARG A 91 -12.27 -7.00 -4.56
N THR A 92 -10.99 -7.34 -4.64
CA THR A 92 -10.39 -8.40 -3.80
C THR A 92 -10.36 -8.00 -2.33
N ALA A 93 -10.08 -6.73 -2.02
CA ALA A 93 -10.13 -6.20 -0.67
C ALA A 93 -11.55 -6.30 -0.07
N VAL A 94 -12.57 -5.95 -0.83
CA VAL A 94 -13.98 -6.11 -0.41
C VAL A 94 -14.34 -7.57 -0.26
N ALA A 95 -13.93 -8.45 -1.19
CA ALA A 95 -14.16 -9.89 -1.07
C ALA A 95 -13.47 -10.51 0.16
N LEU A 96 -12.30 -10.00 0.55
CA LEU A 96 -11.65 -10.41 1.82
C LEU A 96 -12.51 -9.99 3.02
N LEU A 97 -13.02 -8.75 3.04
CA LEU A 97 -13.92 -8.30 4.11
C LEU A 97 -15.19 -9.18 4.20
N ASP A 98 -15.77 -9.56 3.05
CA ASP A 98 -16.93 -10.48 3.01
C ASP A 98 -16.59 -11.84 3.59
N ALA A 99 -15.44 -12.41 3.22
CA ALA A 99 -14.98 -13.71 3.73
C ALA A 99 -14.66 -13.70 5.25
N LEU A 100 -14.49 -12.51 5.83
CA LEU A 100 -14.24 -12.29 7.26
C LEU A 100 -15.48 -11.79 8.02
N ASP A 101 -16.64 -11.76 7.38
CA ASP A 101 -17.93 -11.23 7.92
C ASP A 101 -17.79 -9.77 8.41
N ILE A 102 -17.02 -8.95 7.66
CA ILE A 102 -16.80 -7.53 7.99
C ILE A 102 -17.61 -6.67 7.02
N PRO A 103 -18.69 -6.03 7.46
CA PRO A 103 -19.52 -5.25 6.56
C PRO A 103 -18.87 -3.92 6.13
N ARG A 104 -17.99 -3.35 6.96
CA ARG A 104 -17.35 -2.06 6.73
C ARG A 104 -16.05 -1.95 7.52
N ALA A 105 -15.03 -1.28 6.95
CA ALA A 105 -13.73 -1.12 7.58
C ALA A 105 -13.14 0.27 7.31
N HIS A 106 -12.15 0.67 8.11
CA HIS A 106 -11.19 1.68 7.69
C HIS A 106 -10.20 1.07 6.70
N PHE A 107 -9.65 1.87 5.79
CA PHE A 107 -8.61 1.45 4.86
C PHE A 107 -7.35 2.28 5.11
N VAL A 108 -6.19 1.62 5.10
CA VAL A 108 -4.88 2.26 5.21
C VAL A 108 -4.01 1.75 4.08
N GLY A 109 -3.70 2.60 3.10
CA GLY A 109 -2.95 2.21 1.92
C GLY A 109 -1.70 3.04 1.71
N ASN A 110 -0.63 2.41 1.25
CA ASN A 110 0.56 3.11 0.79
C ASN A 110 0.76 2.88 -0.71
N SER A 111 1.02 3.94 -1.48
CA SER A 111 1.27 3.88 -2.92
C SER A 111 0.14 3.15 -3.68
N GLN A 112 0.41 2.03 -4.32
CA GLN A 112 -0.59 1.20 -5.00
C GLN A 112 -1.76 0.82 -4.07
N GLY A 113 -1.47 0.49 -2.82
CA GLY A 113 -2.51 0.21 -1.81
C GLY A 113 -3.38 1.42 -1.50
N GLY A 114 -2.81 2.63 -1.50
CA GLY A 114 -3.56 3.87 -1.36
C GLY A 114 -4.49 4.14 -2.54
N GLN A 115 -4.02 3.91 -3.77
CA GLN A 115 -4.87 4.00 -4.97
C GLN A 115 -6.01 2.97 -4.93
N SER A 116 -5.73 1.75 -4.50
CA SER A 116 -6.75 0.71 -4.39
C SER A 116 -7.77 1.01 -3.29
N SER A 117 -7.35 1.65 -2.18
CA SER A 117 -8.24 2.17 -1.14
C SER A 117 -9.14 3.28 -1.67
N MET A 118 -8.59 4.19 -2.46
CA MET A 118 -9.35 5.26 -3.13
C MET A 118 -10.38 4.67 -4.10
N VAL A 119 -10.00 3.69 -4.92
CA VAL A 119 -10.93 3.01 -5.83
C VAL A 119 -12.00 2.25 -5.05
N ALA A 120 -11.68 1.64 -3.90
CA ALA A 120 -12.68 1.03 -3.03
C ALA A 120 -13.67 2.08 -2.50
N ALA A 121 -13.21 3.27 -2.09
CA ALA A 121 -14.08 4.35 -1.62
C ALA A 121 -14.97 4.93 -2.73
N ILE A 122 -14.52 4.92 -3.98
CA ILE A 122 -15.32 5.33 -5.16
C ILE A 122 -16.37 4.26 -5.51
N THR A 123 -15.96 2.99 -5.57
CA THR A 123 -16.77 1.90 -6.13
C THR A 123 -17.69 1.24 -5.08
N TYR A 124 -17.27 1.21 -3.82
CA TYR A 124 -17.94 0.56 -2.68
C TYR A 124 -18.01 1.52 -1.47
N PRO A 125 -18.61 2.71 -1.61
CA PRO A 125 -18.58 3.74 -0.56
C PRO A 125 -19.17 3.26 0.79
N GLU A 126 -20.12 2.33 0.76
CA GLU A 126 -20.73 1.74 1.95
C GLU A 126 -19.76 0.82 2.74
N ARG A 127 -18.67 0.39 2.10
CA ARG A 127 -17.67 -0.53 2.70
C ARG A 127 -16.50 0.20 3.37
N VAL A 128 -16.35 1.52 3.12
CA VAL A 128 -15.22 2.31 3.59
C VAL A 128 -15.66 3.34 4.61
N ASN A 129 -15.18 3.24 5.87
CA ASN A 129 -15.44 4.22 6.93
C ASN A 129 -14.63 5.51 6.74
N ARG A 130 -13.33 5.39 6.76
CA ARG A 130 -12.31 6.43 6.54
C ARG A 130 -11.17 5.78 5.78
N PHE A 131 -10.38 6.53 5.04
CA PHE A 131 -9.16 5.94 4.52
C PHE A 131 -7.95 6.86 4.60
N VAL A 132 -6.80 6.23 4.78
CA VAL A 132 -5.49 6.86 4.78
C VAL A 132 -4.78 6.41 3.51
N MET A 133 -4.19 7.33 2.77
CA MET A 133 -3.35 7.01 1.62
C MET A 133 -2.10 7.89 1.59
N GLY A 134 -1.02 7.37 1.02
CA GLY A 134 0.22 8.12 0.86
C GLY A 134 1.07 7.59 -0.28
N GLY A 135 1.90 8.47 -0.87
CA GLY A 135 2.74 8.11 -2.01
C GLY A 135 1.97 7.63 -3.24
N SER A 136 0.70 8.04 -3.40
CA SER A 136 -0.22 7.47 -4.39
C SER A 136 -0.51 8.45 -5.52
N HIS A 137 -0.71 7.92 -6.72
CA HIS A 137 -1.22 8.66 -7.87
C HIS A 137 -2.75 8.72 -7.88
N ILE A 138 -3.33 9.65 -8.65
CA ILE A 138 -4.77 9.67 -8.95
C ILE A 138 -5.09 9.07 -10.32
N GLY A 139 -4.09 8.73 -11.08
CA GLY A 139 -4.23 8.22 -12.43
C GLY A 139 -3.33 8.95 -13.41
N THR A 140 -3.76 9.09 -14.64
CA THR A 140 -2.94 9.62 -15.74
C THR A 140 -3.24 11.08 -16.09
N GLY A 141 -4.26 11.69 -15.49
CA GLY A 141 -4.72 13.04 -15.86
C GLY A 141 -4.12 14.15 -15.00
N GLY A 142 -4.54 14.22 -13.75
CA GLY A 142 -4.26 15.36 -12.88
C GLY A 142 -2.82 15.49 -12.41
N ASP A 143 -2.07 14.41 -12.37
CA ASP A 143 -0.68 14.37 -11.90
C ASP A 143 0.37 14.61 -13.00
N ARG A 144 -0.03 14.67 -14.27
CA ARG A 144 0.91 14.86 -15.41
C ARG A 144 1.67 16.16 -15.36
N TYR A 145 1.10 17.20 -14.77
CA TYR A 145 1.79 18.48 -14.60
C TYR A 145 2.92 18.41 -13.57
N LEU A 146 2.79 17.51 -12.61
CA LEU A 146 3.71 17.38 -11.48
C LEU A 146 4.78 16.34 -11.76
N MET A 147 4.51 15.43 -12.69
CA MET A 147 5.47 14.42 -13.11
C MET A 147 5.98 14.73 -14.51
N ALA A 148 7.29 14.91 -14.61
CA ALA A 148 7.95 15.12 -15.92
C ALA A 148 7.57 13.99 -16.90
N ASN A 149 7.60 14.28 -18.22
CA ASN A 149 7.35 13.30 -19.29
C ASN A 149 8.34 12.11 -19.33
N ARG A 150 9.13 11.94 -18.27
CA ARG A 150 10.06 10.82 -18.08
C ARG A 150 9.72 10.12 -16.79
N PRO A 151 9.90 8.80 -16.71
CA PRO A 151 9.72 8.07 -15.46
C PRO A 151 10.57 8.71 -14.35
N SER A 152 9.98 8.82 -13.13
CA SER A 152 10.70 9.27 -11.94
C SER A 152 11.91 8.36 -11.65
N GLU A 153 12.81 8.81 -10.78
CA GLU A 153 13.93 7.98 -10.35
C GLU A 153 13.43 6.68 -9.71
N GLY A 154 12.39 6.78 -8.85
CA GLY A 154 11.74 5.63 -8.23
C GLY A 154 11.15 4.67 -9.25
N SER A 155 10.44 5.18 -10.28
CA SER A 155 9.88 4.33 -11.33
C SER A 155 10.95 3.57 -12.11
N ARG A 156 12.09 4.20 -12.39
CA ARG A 156 13.21 3.53 -13.09
C ARG A 156 13.84 2.45 -12.21
N ALA A 157 14.13 2.77 -10.94
CA ALA A 157 14.72 1.82 -10.01
C ALA A 157 13.78 0.62 -9.74
N THR A 158 12.46 0.87 -9.63
CA THR A 158 11.46 -0.19 -9.49
C THR A 158 11.44 -1.12 -10.69
N ARG A 159 11.41 -0.57 -11.91
CA ARG A 159 11.42 -1.37 -13.15
C ARG A 159 12.69 -2.20 -13.25
N GLU A 160 13.85 -1.60 -13.04
CA GLU A 160 15.14 -2.30 -13.09
C GLU A 160 15.18 -3.48 -12.10
N ALA A 161 14.69 -3.30 -10.87
CA ALA A 161 14.65 -4.34 -9.85
C ALA A 161 13.59 -5.43 -10.14
N LEU A 162 12.51 -5.11 -10.86
CA LEU A 162 11.52 -6.09 -11.33
C LEU A 162 12.04 -6.91 -12.51
N ASP A 163 12.71 -6.26 -13.46
CA ASP A 163 13.20 -6.91 -14.68
C ASP A 163 14.45 -7.76 -14.40
N ASN A 164 15.27 -7.33 -13.45
CA ASN A 164 16.50 -8.01 -13.03
C ASN A 164 16.66 -7.94 -11.49
N PRO A 165 16.02 -8.84 -10.73
CA PRO A 165 15.92 -8.77 -9.27
C PRO A 165 17.19 -9.23 -8.55
N THR A 166 18.35 -8.67 -8.89
CA THR A 166 19.58 -8.87 -8.14
C THR A 166 19.53 -8.15 -6.80
N ARG A 167 20.31 -8.62 -5.81
CA ARG A 167 20.45 -7.91 -4.51
C ARG A 167 20.88 -6.45 -4.69
N GLU A 168 21.73 -6.17 -5.68
CA GLU A 168 22.21 -4.82 -5.98
C GLU A 168 21.08 -3.92 -6.50
N ASN A 169 20.29 -4.39 -7.47
CA ASN A 169 19.17 -3.65 -8.00
C ASN A 169 18.06 -3.45 -6.96
N ILE A 170 17.81 -4.45 -6.10
CA ILE A 170 16.89 -4.33 -4.97
C ILE A 170 17.39 -3.30 -3.95
N ARG A 171 18.69 -3.31 -3.64
CA ARG A 171 19.28 -2.30 -2.75
C ARG A 171 19.13 -0.89 -3.33
N ARG A 172 19.39 -0.73 -4.63
CA ARG A 172 19.19 0.54 -5.33
C ARG A 172 17.73 0.99 -5.30
N TYR A 173 16.80 0.08 -5.57
CA TYR A 173 15.37 0.33 -5.44
C TYR A 173 15.03 0.85 -4.04
N LEU A 174 15.48 0.17 -3.00
CA LEU A 174 15.22 0.58 -1.61
C LEU A 174 15.82 1.96 -1.29
N ARG A 175 17.06 2.24 -1.69
CA ARG A 175 17.73 3.55 -1.49
C ARG A 175 17.03 4.71 -2.21
N VAL A 176 16.29 4.43 -3.26
CA VAL A 176 15.52 5.46 -3.98
C VAL A 176 14.17 5.69 -3.30
N HIS A 177 13.58 4.66 -2.70
CA HIS A 177 12.26 4.74 -2.07
C HIS A 177 12.32 5.15 -0.59
N ILE A 178 13.42 4.88 0.09
CA ILE A 178 13.67 5.17 1.50
C ILE A 178 14.68 6.32 1.59
N ASP A 179 14.32 7.40 2.31
CA ASP A 179 15.18 8.58 2.45
C ASP A 179 16.35 8.31 3.41
N ASP A 180 16.09 7.64 4.53
CA ASP A 180 17.12 7.26 5.50
C ASP A 180 17.85 5.98 5.06
N GLU A 181 19.04 6.14 4.48
CA GLU A 181 19.86 5.01 4.02
C GLU A 181 20.21 4.00 5.12
N ALA A 182 20.20 4.38 6.39
CA ALA A 182 20.46 3.47 7.50
C ALA A 182 19.39 2.38 7.66
N LEU A 183 18.20 2.63 7.13
CA LEU A 183 17.11 1.66 7.10
C LEU A 183 17.25 0.61 5.98
N VAL A 184 18.14 0.84 4.99
CA VAL A 184 18.38 -0.08 3.87
C VAL A 184 19.43 -1.13 4.26
N THR A 185 19.06 -1.99 5.19
CA THR A 185 19.93 -3.05 5.72
C THR A 185 20.04 -4.23 4.77
N ASP A 186 21.09 -5.07 4.95
CA ASP A 186 21.23 -6.34 4.23
C ASP A 186 20.04 -7.27 4.46
N GLU A 187 19.51 -7.27 5.67
CA GLU A 187 18.34 -8.08 6.05
C GLU A 187 17.09 -7.65 5.27
N LEU A 188 16.86 -6.34 5.09
CA LEU A 188 15.76 -5.83 4.28
C LEU A 188 15.91 -6.21 2.81
N VAL A 189 17.12 -6.07 2.26
CA VAL A 189 17.43 -6.47 0.89
C VAL A 189 17.17 -7.97 0.69
N ASP A 190 17.59 -8.81 1.64
CA ASP A 190 17.39 -10.25 1.59
C ASP A 190 15.92 -10.66 1.73
N TYR A 191 15.17 -9.97 2.57
CA TYR A 191 13.72 -10.19 2.70
C TYR A 191 13.02 -9.91 1.36
N ILE A 192 13.24 -8.74 0.80
CA ILE A 192 12.63 -8.30 -0.47
C ILE A 192 13.03 -9.23 -1.62
N HIS A 193 14.29 -9.61 -1.70
CA HIS A 193 14.78 -10.53 -2.73
C HIS A 193 14.08 -11.89 -2.65
N ARG A 194 14.00 -12.49 -1.45
CA ARG A 194 13.33 -13.78 -1.28
C ARG A 194 11.83 -13.68 -1.55
N ALA A 195 11.17 -12.62 -1.08
CA ALA A 195 9.75 -12.43 -1.30
C ALA A 195 9.39 -12.21 -2.78
N HIS A 196 10.31 -11.60 -3.56
CA HIS A 196 10.10 -11.41 -4.99
C HIS A 196 10.30 -12.71 -5.79
N THR A 197 11.29 -13.49 -5.44
CA THR A 197 11.71 -14.68 -6.22
C THR A 197 11.04 -15.99 -5.78
N TRP A 198 10.13 -15.93 -4.80
CA TRP A 198 9.60 -17.14 -4.18
C TRP A 198 8.70 -17.98 -5.12
N SER A 199 8.03 -17.36 -6.10
CA SER A 199 7.14 -18.08 -7.02
C SER A 199 7.19 -17.54 -8.45
N PRO A 200 7.69 -18.33 -9.42
CA PRO A 200 7.67 -17.97 -10.83
C PRO A 200 6.26 -17.74 -11.41
N ALA A 201 5.22 -18.36 -10.82
CA ALA A 201 3.84 -18.22 -11.31
C ALA A 201 3.31 -16.78 -11.21
N PHE A 202 3.73 -16.03 -10.18
CA PHE A 202 3.36 -14.61 -10.05
C PHE A 202 4.03 -13.74 -11.11
N ASP A 203 5.27 -14.06 -11.44
CA ASP A 203 6.02 -13.38 -12.49
C ASP A 203 5.38 -13.59 -13.86
N GLU A 204 5.00 -14.82 -14.15
CA GLU A 204 4.30 -15.17 -15.39
C GLU A 204 2.93 -14.48 -15.48
N ALA A 205 2.16 -14.49 -14.41
CA ALA A 205 0.87 -13.80 -14.36
C ALA A 205 1.03 -12.28 -14.59
N ARG A 206 2.06 -11.65 -14.00
CA ARG A 206 2.36 -10.24 -14.21
C ARG A 206 2.74 -9.95 -15.67
N LYS A 207 3.56 -10.78 -16.31
CA LYS A 207 3.94 -10.62 -17.73
C LYS A 207 2.76 -10.74 -18.67
N GLN A 208 1.79 -11.60 -18.36
CA GLN A 208 0.56 -11.80 -19.13
C GLN A 208 -0.51 -10.73 -18.86
N SER A 209 -0.34 -9.94 -17.82
CA SER A 209 -1.32 -8.93 -17.42
C SER A 209 -1.28 -7.72 -18.35
N VAL A 210 -2.47 -7.17 -18.61
CA VAL A 210 -2.64 -5.96 -19.40
C VAL A 210 -2.84 -4.78 -18.43
N SER A 211 -2.06 -3.72 -18.62
CA SER A 211 -2.28 -2.46 -17.89
C SER A 211 -3.40 -1.69 -18.56
N VAL A 212 -4.47 -1.43 -17.81
CA VAL A 212 -5.60 -0.58 -18.26
C VAL A 212 -5.59 0.66 -17.34
N PRO A 213 -4.97 1.76 -17.79
CA PRO A 213 -4.94 2.98 -16.99
C PRO A 213 -6.33 3.63 -16.96
N HIS A 214 -6.67 4.21 -15.79
CA HIS A 214 -7.87 5.01 -15.61
C HIS A 214 -7.51 6.29 -14.85
N ASP A 215 -8.04 7.42 -15.29
CA ASP A 215 -7.94 8.69 -14.58
C ASP A 215 -9.12 8.84 -13.64
N TYR A 216 -8.86 8.70 -12.35
CA TYR A 216 -9.87 8.79 -11.29
C TYR A 216 -10.17 10.23 -10.84
N THR A 217 -9.52 11.24 -11.45
CA THR A 217 -9.72 12.65 -11.06
C THR A 217 -11.20 13.07 -11.08
N PRO A 218 -12.01 12.71 -12.10
CA PRO A 218 -13.41 13.09 -12.12
C PRO A 218 -14.25 12.49 -10.97
N GLU A 219 -13.89 11.31 -10.48
CA GLU A 219 -14.64 10.59 -9.45
C GLU A 219 -14.28 11.04 -8.02
N LEU A 220 -13.16 11.73 -7.82
CA LEU A 220 -12.67 12.11 -6.50
C LEU A 220 -13.66 12.97 -5.71
N ALA A 221 -14.37 13.87 -6.39
CA ALA A 221 -15.38 14.74 -5.77
C ALA A 221 -16.57 13.95 -5.19
N GLY A 222 -16.79 12.72 -5.65
CA GLY A 222 -17.85 11.82 -5.17
C GLY A 222 -17.50 11.04 -3.91
N ILE A 223 -16.26 11.09 -3.44
CA ILE A 223 -15.81 10.35 -2.26
C ILE A 223 -16.47 10.91 -1.00
N GLN A 224 -17.20 10.05 -0.29
CA GLN A 224 -17.94 10.40 0.95
C GLN A 224 -17.12 10.15 2.22
N ALA A 225 -16.19 9.17 2.17
CA ALA A 225 -15.37 8.82 3.32
C ALA A 225 -14.34 9.93 3.61
N PRO A 226 -14.14 10.32 4.88
CA PRO A 226 -13.02 11.20 5.24
C PRO A 226 -11.67 10.61 4.85
N VAL A 227 -10.75 11.46 4.37
CA VAL A 227 -9.45 11.07 3.83
C VAL A 227 -8.30 11.74 4.57
N LEU A 228 -7.28 10.95 4.93
CA LEU A 228 -6.00 11.46 5.39
C LEU A 228 -4.91 11.09 4.39
N LEU A 229 -4.25 12.09 3.84
CA LEU A 229 -3.10 11.94 2.95
C LEU A 229 -1.82 12.09 3.79
N ILE A 230 -0.96 11.05 3.84
CA ILE A 230 0.34 11.09 4.53
C ILE A 230 1.43 10.85 3.50
N HIS A 231 2.28 11.85 3.23
CA HIS A 231 3.28 11.77 2.18
C HIS A 231 4.66 12.15 2.71
N GLY A 232 5.68 11.43 2.27
CA GLY A 232 7.08 11.79 2.55
C GLY A 232 7.53 12.96 1.68
N ARG A 233 8.14 13.97 2.27
CA ARG A 233 8.60 15.17 1.57
C ARG A 233 9.68 14.89 0.52
N TYR A 234 10.46 13.83 0.72
CA TYR A 234 11.58 13.44 -0.15
C TYR A 234 11.26 12.21 -0.99
N ASP A 235 9.96 11.97 -1.25
CA ASP A 235 9.51 10.90 -2.13
C ASP A 235 10.04 11.10 -3.57
N ARG A 236 10.88 10.18 -4.02
CA ARG A 236 11.47 10.18 -5.37
C ARG A 236 10.70 9.29 -6.37
N MET A 237 9.64 8.65 -5.90
CA MET A 237 8.73 7.86 -6.74
C MET A 237 7.53 8.70 -7.20
N VAL A 238 6.83 9.32 -6.24
CA VAL A 238 5.65 10.17 -6.45
C VAL A 238 5.88 11.53 -5.79
N ALA A 239 5.78 12.59 -6.56
CA ALA A 239 5.90 13.94 -6.03
C ALA A 239 4.79 14.23 -5.00
N PHE A 240 5.12 14.80 -3.85
CA PHE A 240 4.14 15.04 -2.79
C PHE A 240 3.03 16.03 -3.19
N GLU A 241 3.27 16.84 -4.20
CA GLU A 241 2.30 17.77 -4.80
C GLU A 241 1.06 17.03 -5.34
N VAL A 242 1.19 15.73 -5.67
CA VAL A 242 0.04 14.89 -6.04
C VAL A 242 -0.95 14.79 -4.87
N SER A 243 -0.47 14.71 -3.62
CA SER A 243 -1.35 14.74 -2.45
C SER A 243 -2.06 16.08 -2.30
N ILE A 244 -1.42 17.20 -2.65
CA ILE A 244 -2.07 18.52 -2.68
C ILE A 244 -3.13 18.58 -3.79
N ALA A 245 -2.86 17.98 -4.95
CA ALA A 245 -3.85 17.89 -6.01
C ALA A 245 -5.08 17.07 -5.56
N ILE A 246 -4.87 15.92 -4.91
CA ILE A 246 -5.96 15.09 -4.37
C ILE A 246 -6.77 15.86 -3.32
N LEU A 247 -6.11 16.59 -2.40
CA LEU A 247 -6.73 17.43 -1.38
C LEU A 247 -7.74 18.42 -1.98
N ASN A 248 -7.44 18.98 -3.15
CA ASN A 248 -8.30 19.94 -3.81
C ASN A 248 -9.58 19.32 -4.42
N HIS A 249 -9.64 18.01 -4.57
CA HIS A 249 -10.77 17.31 -5.18
C HIS A 249 -11.70 16.64 -4.15
N ILE A 250 -11.21 16.32 -2.96
CA ILE A 250 -11.97 15.59 -1.95
C ILE A 250 -12.37 16.52 -0.81
N ALA A 251 -13.68 16.70 -0.58
CA ALA A 251 -14.22 17.70 0.33
C ALA A 251 -13.76 17.51 1.80
N ASP A 252 -13.84 16.29 2.34
CA ASP A 252 -13.33 15.98 3.70
C ASP A 252 -11.98 15.26 3.60
N SER A 253 -10.95 16.05 3.37
CA SER A 253 -9.59 15.54 3.27
C SER A 253 -8.58 16.39 4.04
N ARG A 254 -7.49 15.76 4.45
CA ARG A 254 -6.36 16.38 5.15
C ARG A 254 -5.05 15.87 4.58
N VAL A 255 -4.02 16.70 4.59
CA VAL A 255 -2.67 16.31 4.16
C VAL A 255 -1.67 16.51 5.29
N VAL A 256 -0.77 15.54 5.44
CA VAL A 256 0.40 15.61 6.32
C VAL A 256 1.63 15.31 5.48
N LEU A 257 2.59 16.22 5.46
CA LEU A 257 3.90 16.02 4.82
C LEU A 257 4.94 15.73 5.89
N LEU A 258 5.52 14.53 5.84
CA LEU A 258 6.56 14.09 6.77
C LEU A 258 7.93 14.52 6.26
N ASN A 259 8.66 15.27 7.08
CA ASN A 259 10.03 15.66 6.75
C ASN A 259 11.01 14.47 6.92
N ASN A 260 12.13 14.48 6.17
CA ASN A 260 13.12 13.39 6.17
C ASN A 260 12.46 12.01 5.99
N CYS A 261 11.60 11.91 4.98
CA CYS A 261 10.80 10.74 4.69
C CYS A 261 10.63 10.60 3.16
N GLY A 262 10.87 9.42 2.65
CA GLY A 262 10.69 9.05 1.25
C GLY A 262 9.31 8.43 0.97
N HIS A 263 9.30 7.40 0.16
CA HIS A 263 8.07 6.76 -0.36
C HIS A 263 7.36 5.83 0.62
N TRP A 264 8.02 5.41 1.72
CA TRP A 264 7.45 4.46 2.69
C TRP A 264 7.25 5.05 4.08
N PRO A 265 6.36 6.06 4.26
CA PRO A 265 6.09 6.69 5.56
C PRO A 265 5.85 5.71 6.73
N PRO A 266 5.04 4.63 6.60
CA PRO A 266 4.82 3.70 7.70
C PRO A 266 6.07 2.94 8.13
N PHE A 267 7.04 2.77 7.22
CA PHE A 267 8.31 2.11 7.49
C PHE A 267 9.38 3.07 8.01
N GLU A 268 9.44 4.28 7.45
CA GLU A 268 10.49 5.27 7.72
C GLU A 268 10.22 6.10 8.97
N LYS A 269 8.96 6.48 9.20
CA LYS A 269 8.50 7.35 10.32
C LYS A 269 7.38 6.69 11.12
N PRO A 270 7.59 5.46 11.63
CA PRO A 270 6.50 4.66 12.20
C PRO A 270 5.79 5.33 13.38
N ALA A 271 6.50 6.01 14.27
CA ALA A 271 5.89 6.67 15.42
C ALA A 271 4.99 7.84 14.99
N GLU A 272 5.51 8.73 14.14
CA GLU A 272 4.78 9.89 13.63
C GLU A 272 3.60 9.47 12.75
N TYR A 273 3.82 8.51 11.84
CA TYR A 273 2.77 7.92 11.03
C TYR A 273 1.64 7.33 11.88
N THR A 274 1.99 6.52 12.89
CA THR A 274 1.02 5.90 13.80
C THR A 274 0.20 6.94 14.55
N ALA A 275 0.81 8.00 15.04
CA ALA A 275 0.10 9.07 15.76
C ALA A 275 -0.95 9.74 14.88
N HIS A 276 -0.61 10.08 13.63
CA HIS A 276 -1.56 10.67 12.68
C HIS A 276 -2.70 9.72 12.31
N VAL A 277 -2.36 8.46 11.98
CA VAL A 277 -3.35 7.43 11.64
C VAL A 277 -4.30 7.18 12.80
N LEU A 278 -3.78 7.01 14.02
CA LEU A 278 -4.57 6.74 15.22
C LEU A 278 -5.55 7.89 15.52
N THR A 279 -5.06 9.14 15.48
CA THR A 279 -5.89 10.34 15.69
C THR A 279 -7.02 10.41 14.66
N PHE A 280 -6.66 10.24 13.39
CA PHE A 280 -7.62 10.33 12.30
C PHE A 280 -8.69 9.22 12.33
N LEU A 281 -8.29 7.96 12.54
CA LEU A 281 -9.23 6.84 12.56
C LEU A 281 -10.20 6.92 13.76
N ARG A 282 -9.80 7.55 14.87
CA ARG A 282 -10.66 7.82 16.03
C ARG A 282 -11.62 9.00 15.84
N GLY A 283 -11.51 9.72 14.73
CA GLY A 283 -12.44 10.81 14.41
C GLY A 283 -12.06 12.19 14.96
N TYR A 284 -10.77 12.40 15.30
CA TYR A 284 -10.25 13.67 15.82
C TYR A 284 -9.51 14.48 14.74
#